data_590bab1a7b6930a1172426b643375901
#
_entry.id   590bab1a7b6930a1172426b643375901
#
_cell.length_a   1.000
_cell.length_b   1.000
_cell.length_c   1.000
_cell.angle_alpha   90.00
_cell.angle_beta   90.00
_cell.angle_gamma   90.00
#
_symmetry.space_group_name_H-M   'P 1'
#
loop_
_entity.id
_entity.type
_entity.pdbx_description
1 polymer ?
#
loop_
_entity_poly.entity_id
_entity_poly.type
_entity_poly.pdbx_seq_one_letter_code
_entity_poly.pdbx_strand_id
1 'polypeptide(L)'
;METNPTYGLLLIAIGALASGSFYLPLKYVRNWKWETGWIIQGLFAWVLVPWIVTLITVPHLGQIISESPSKSIFLPILFGAGWGIGGLTWGLSNRYLGIGLGTALPLGFTAALSTLITPVFQGKFSAFVSSDKFGLVLAGILIALAGIAIAGY
;
A
#
# COMPACT_ATOMS: atom_id res chain seq x y z
N MET A 1 2.13 -9.24 26.91
CA MET A 1 3.05 -9.63 25.83
C MET A 1 4.17 -8.62 25.81
N GLU A 2 5.39 -9.05 26.09
CA GLU A 2 6.56 -8.15 25.91
C GLU A 2 6.71 -7.85 24.43
N THR A 3 6.63 -6.60 24.08
CA THR A 3 6.86 -6.14 22.71
C THR A 3 8.35 -6.23 22.42
N ASN A 4 8.75 -7.16 21.56
CA ASN A 4 10.14 -7.27 21.12
C ASN A 4 10.35 -6.40 19.86
N PRO A 5 10.97 -5.21 19.98
CA PRO A 5 11.15 -4.28 18.85
C PRO A 5 11.98 -4.90 17.72
N THR A 6 12.97 -5.73 18.05
CA THR A 6 13.83 -6.40 17.06
C THR A 6 13.05 -7.37 16.20
N TYR A 7 12.14 -8.15 16.80
CA TYR A 7 11.26 -9.04 16.05
C TYR A 7 10.32 -8.26 15.11
N GLY A 8 9.77 -7.14 15.60
CA GLY A 8 8.97 -6.24 14.78
C GLY A 8 9.73 -5.68 13.57
N LEU A 9 10.97 -5.26 13.78
CA LEU A 9 11.84 -4.76 12.70
C LEU A 9 12.16 -5.84 11.66
N LEU A 10 12.42 -7.08 12.10
CA LEU A 10 12.64 -8.20 11.18
C LEU A 10 11.41 -8.49 10.32
N LEU A 11 10.21 -8.50 10.92
CA LEU A 11 8.97 -8.69 10.17
C LEU A 11 8.72 -7.57 9.16
N ILE A 12 9.00 -6.32 9.54
CA ILE A 12 8.91 -5.17 8.62
C ILE A 12 9.91 -5.31 7.48
N ALA A 13 11.15 -5.72 7.75
CA ALA A 13 12.16 -5.93 6.71
C ALA A 13 11.76 -7.02 5.71
N ILE A 14 11.23 -8.16 6.20
CA ILE A 14 10.72 -9.24 5.36
C ILE A 14 9.54 -8.75 4.52
N GLY A 15 8.60 -8.02 5.13
CA GLY A 15 7.46 -7.42 4.44
C GLY A 15 7.88 -6.42 3.35
N ALA A 16 8.89 -5.61 3.63
CA ALA A 16 9.45 -4.66 2.66
C ALA A 16 10.10 -5.37 1.46
N LEU A 17 10.88 -6.44 1.71
CA LEU A 17 11.47 -7.26 0.64
C LEU A 17 10.38 -7.93 -0.21
N ALA A 18 9.36 -8.51 0.42
CA ALA A 18 8.23 -9.11 -0.28
C ALA A 18 7.47 -8.08 -1.14
N SER A 19 7.20 -6.89 -0.58
CA SER A 19 6.55 -5.79 -1.31
C SER A 19 7.42 -5.26 -2.45
N GLY A 20 8.73 -5.14 -2.26
CA GLY A 20 9.66 -4.69 -3.31
C GLY A 20 9.81 -5.69 -4.45
N SER A 21 9.67 -6.99 -4.17
CA SER A 21 9.77 -8.07 -5.16
C SER A 21 8.44 -8.45 -5.82
N PHE A 22 7.32 -7.90 -5.35
CA PHE A 22 5.97 -8.25 -5.77
C PHE A 22 5.74 -8.20 -7.30
N TYR A 23 6.36 -7.23 -7.98
CA TYR A 23 6.19 -7.04 -9.43
C TYR A 23 7.21 -7.85 -10.27
N LEU A 24 8.29 -8.35 -9.65
CA LEU A 24 9.36 -9.05 -10.37
C LEU A 24 8.89 -10.27 -11.17
N PRO A 25 8.00 -11.14 -10.67
CA PRO A 25 7.54 -12.31 -11.44
C PRO A 25 6.91 -11.93 -12.78
N LEU A 26 6.17 -10.81 -12.85
CA LEU A 26 5.55 -10.36 -14.10
C LEU A 26 6.59 -9.97 -15.17
N LYS A 27 7.79 -9.55 -14.78
CA LYS A 27 8.88 -9.23 -15.71
C LYS A 27 9.40 -10.46 -16.46
N TYR A 28 9.31 -11.64 -15.85
CA TYR A 28 9.81 -12.90 -16.42
C TYR A 28 8.75 -13.66 -17.24
N VAL A 29 7.49 -13.26 -17.17
CA VAL A 29 6.42 -13.86 -17.97
C VAL A 29 6.54 -13.39 -19.42
N ARG A 30 6.84 -14.31 -20.32
CA ARG A 30 6.95 -14.03 -21.75
C ARG A 30 5.63 -14.33 -22.46
N ASN A 31 5.35 -13.63 -23.55
CA ASN A 31 4.20 -13.85 -24.44
C ASN A 31 2.82 -13.54 -23.80
N TRP A 32 2.77 -12.91 -22.62
CA TRP A 32 1.53 -12.42 -22.04
C TRP A 32 1.38 -10.92 -22.30
N LYS A 33 0.15 -10.50 -22.55
CA LYS A 33 -0.17 -9.08 -22.49
C LYS A 33 -0.11 -8.63 -21.03
N TRP A 34 0.29 -7.41 -20.79
CA TRP A 34 0.40 -6.85 -19.44
C TRP A 34 -0.91 -7.02 -18.64
N GLU A 35 -2.05 -6.78 -19.30
CA GLU A 35 -3.39 -6.89 -18.71
C GLU A 35 -3.66 -8.30 -18.19
N THR A 36 -3.25 -9.32 -18.93
CA THR A 36 -3.42 -10.74 -18.52
C THR A 36 -2.60 -11.02 -17.26
N GLY A 37 -1.34 -10.61 -17.24
CA GLY A 37 -0.48 -10.77 -16.06
C GLY A 37 -1.04 -10.05 -14.85
N TRP A 38 -1.52 -8.82 -15.03
CA TRP A 38 -2.11 -8.00 -13.98
C TRP A 38 -3.37 -8.62 -13.39
N ILE A 39 -4.30 -9.11 -14.22
CA ILE A 39 -5.54 -9.76 -13.77
C ILE A 39 -5.23 -11.04 -13.00
N ILE A 40 -4.34 -11.89 -13.52
CA ILE A 40 -3.98 -13.15 -12.85
C ILE A 40 -3.30 -12.86 -11.51
N GLN A 41 -2.34 -11.94 -11.47
CA GLN A 41 -1.69 -11.55 -10.23
C GLN A 41 -2.70 -10.99 -9.22
N GLY A 42 -3.60 -10.11 -9.67
CA GLY A 42 -4.65 -9.54 -8.83
C GLY A 42 -5.61 -10.59 -8.27
N LEU A 43 -6.00 -11.56 -9.10
CA LEU A 43 -6.85 -12.68 -8.66
C LEU A 43 -6.19 -13.47 -7.52
N PHE A 44 -4.92 -13.81 -7.66
CA PHE A 44 -4.20 -14.54 -6.61
C PHE A 44 -3.94 -13.67 -5.38
N ALA A 45 -3.34 -12.48 -5.55
CA ALA A 45 -2.86 -11.65 -4.45
C ALA A 45 -3.99 -11.00 -3.65
N TRP A 46 -5.10 -10.63 -4.29
CA TRP A 46 -6.16 -9.84 -3.65
C TRP A 46 -7.47 -10.59 -3.45
N VAL A 47 -7.65 -11.73 -4.11
CA VAL A 47 -8.86 -12.53 -3.95
C VAL A 47 -8.53 -13.89 -3.32
N LEU A 48 -7.82 -14.76 -4.01
CA LEU A 48 -7.66 -16.14 -3.57
C LEU A 48 -6.86 -16.26 -2.27
N VAL A 49 -5.66 -15.67 -2.20
CA VAL A 49 -4.78 -15.81 -1.04
C VAL A 49 -5.41 -15.20 0.22
N PRO A 50 -5.96 -13.98 0.23
CA PRO A 50 -6.62 -13.44 1.42
C PRO A 50 -7.79 -14.28 1.90
N TRP A 51 -8.63 -14.79 0.98
CA TRP A 51 -9.74 -15.66 1.35
C TRP A 51 -9.27 -16.99 1.95
N ILE A 52 -8.29 -17.64 1.33
CA ILE A 52 -7.73 -18.90 1.85
C ILE A 52 -7.15 -18.67 3.25
N VAL A 53 -6.34 -17.63 3.42
CA VAL A 53 -5.74 -17.31 4.73
C VAL A 53 -6.83 -17.03 5.77
N THR A 54 -7.85 -16.24 5.43
CA THR A 54 -8.94 -15.91 6.35
C THR A 54 -9.73 -17.17 6.74
N LEU A 55 -10.05 -18.06 5.80
CA LEU A 55 -10.77 -19.30 6.09
C LEU A 55 -10.00 -20.25 7.01
N ILE A 56 -8.66 -20.24 6.92
CA ILE A 56 -7.79 -21.08 7.76
C ILE A 56 -7.58 -20.46 9.15
N THR A 57 -7.48 -19.14 9.23
CA THR A 57 -7.02 -18.45 10.46
C THR A 57 -8.18 -17.92 11.31
N VAL A 58 -9.35 -17.68 10.72
CA VAL A 58 -10.49 -17.09 11.43
C VAL A 58 -11.58 -18.15 11.66
N PRO A 59 -11.72 -18.67 12.91
CA PRO A 59 -12.81 -19.58 13.23
C PRO A 59 -14.16 -18.85 13.17
N HIS A 60 -15.21 -19.56 12.78
CA HIS A 60 -16.58 -19.02 12.72
C HIS A 60 -16.76 -17.77 11.87
N LEU A 61 -15.99 -17.63 10.78
CA LEU A 61 -16.02 -16.46 9.89
C LEU A 61 -17.43 -16.08 9.44
N GLY A 62 -18.27 -17.06 9.09
CA GLY A 62 -19.66 -16.82 8.67
C GLY A 62 -20.49 -16.12 9.76
N GLN A 63 -20.34 -16.53 11.01
CA GLN A 63 -21.02 -15.91 12.14
C GLN A 63 -20.51 -14.48 12.37
N ILE A 64 -19.20 -14.28 12.35
CA ILE A 64 -18.59 -12.94 12.49
C ILE A 64 -19.14 -11.98 11.44
N ILE A 65 -19.22 -12.41 10.18
CA ILE A 65 -19.76 -11.58 9.10
C ILE A 65 -21.25 -11.28 9.33
N SER A 66 -22.06 -12.27 9.68
CA SER A 66 -23.51 -12.09 9.88
C SER A 66 -23.86 -11.21 11.07
N GLU A 67 -23.05 -11.23 12.12
CA GLU A 67 -23.23 -10.39 13.32
C GLU A 67 -22.59 -9.00 13.19
N SER A 68 -21.76 -8.79 12.15
CA SER A 68 -21.09 -7.50 11.94
C SER A 68 -22.06 -6.39 11.52
N PRO A 69 -21.93 -5.18 12.07
CA PRO A 69 -22.72 -4.04 11.61
C PRO A 69 -22.52 -3.78 10.11
N SER A 70 -23.59 -3.50 9.38
CA SER A 70 -23.53 -3.25 7.92
C SER A 70 -22.50 -2.18 7.53
N LYS A 71 -22.30 -1.16 8.37
CA LYS A 71 -21.29 -0.13 8.16
C LYS A 71 -19.87 -0.67 8.17
N SER A 72 -19.58 -1.66 9.05
CA SER A 72 -18.27 -2.30 9.16
C SER A 72 -17.94 -3.19 7.97
N ILE A 73 -18.95 -3.62 7.22
CA ILE A 73 -18.79 -4.37 5.97
C ILE A 73 -18.73 -3.41 4.78
N PHE A 74 -19.62 -2.42 4.72
CA PHE A 74 -19.74 -1.52 3.58
C PHE A 74 -18.51 -0.60 3.41
N LEU A 75 -18.01 -0.02 4.51
CA LEU A 75 -16.87 0.90 4.43
C LEU A 75 -15.60 0.25 3.86
N PRO A 76 -15.16 -0.94 4.31
CA PRO A 76 -14.02 -1.61 3.69
C PRO A 76 -14.23 -1.92 2.21
N ILE A 77 -15.43 -2.28 1.78
CA ILE A 77 -15.75 -2.51 0.36
C ILE A 77 -15.60 -1.21 -0.43
N LEU A 78 -16.16 -0.11 0.06
CA LEU A 78 -16.09 1.20 -0.59
C LEU A 78 -14.64 1.69 -0.72
N PHE A 79 -13.88 1.65 0.37
CA PHE A 79 -12.48 2.04 0.36
C PHE A 79 -11.60 1.07 -0.45
N GLY A 80 -11.92 -0.23 -0.42
CA GLY A 80 -11.27 -1.24 -1.24
C GLY A 80 -11.48 -0.99 -2.74
N ALA A 81 -12.67 -0.58 -3.16
CA ALA A 81 -12.92 -0.18 -4.54
C ALA A 81 -12.08 1.05 -4.95
N GLY A 82 -12.01 2.06 -4.08
CA GLY A 82 -11.12 3.22 -4.28
C GLY A 82 -9.65 2.83 -4.37
N TRP A 83 -9.20 1.93 -3.49
CA TRP A 83 -7.84 1.39 -3.53
C TRP A 83 -7.57 0.61 -4.82
N GLY A 84 -8.56 -0.14 -5.34
CA GLY A 84 -8.46 -0.86 -6.60
C GLY A 84 -8.19 0.05 -7.79
N ILE A 85 -8.82 1.23 -7.85
CA ILE A 85 -8.54 2.26 -8.86
C ILE A 85 -7.09 2.75 -8.72
N GLY A 86 -6.64 3.03 -7.49
CA GLY A 86 -5.25 3.40 -7.22
C GLY A 86 -4.26 2.30 -7.61
N GLY A 87 -4.59 1.03 -7.35
CA GLY A 87 -3.78 -0.12 -7.75
C GLY A 87 -3.65 -0.26 -9.27
N LEU A 88 -4.73 -0.01 -10.00
CA LEU A 88 -4.71 -0.03 -11.47
C LEU A 88 -3.81 1.09 -12.01
N THR A 89 -3.93 2.31 -11.50
CA THR A 89 -3.08 3.44 -11.91
C THR A 89 -1.61 3.20 -11.57
N TRP A 90 -1.32 2.58 -10.42
CA TRP A 90 0.03 2.15 -10.06
C TRP A 90 0.58 1.09 -11.02
N GLY A 91 -0.23 0.10 -11.41
CA GLY A 91 0.16 -0.89 -12.40
C GLY A 91 0.46 -0.27 -13.78
N LEU A 92 -0.36 0.68 -14.21
CA LEU A 92 -0.12 1.45 -15.45
C LEU A 92 1.15 2.30 -15.35
N SER A 93 1.41 2.91 -14.21
CA SER A 93 2.65 3.65 -13.94
C SER A 93 3.89 2.74 -14.16
N ASN A 94 3.88 1.54 -13.61
CA ASN A 94 4.95 0.55 -13.82
C ASN A 94 5.09 0.12 -15.28
N ARG A 95 3.97 0.02 -16.00
CA ARG A 95 3.96 -0.32 -17.44
C ARG A 95 4.62 0.76 -18.30
N TYR A 96 4.31 2.03 -18.03
CA TYR A 96 4.75 3.15 -18.89
C TYR A 96 6.09 3.74 -18.48
N LEU A 97 6.40 3.78 -17.19
CA LEU A 97 7.61 4.42 -16.64
C LEU A 97 8.68 3.41 -16.23
N GLY A 98 8.37 2.11 -16.32
CA GLY A 98 9.23 1.04 -15.81
C GLY A 98 9.10 0.87 -14.29
N ILE A 99 9.63 -0.24 -13.76
CA ILE A 99 9.42 -0.65 -12.35
C ILE A 99 10.03 0.37 -11.38
N GLY A 100 11.19 0.92 -11.68
CA GLY A 100 11.89 1.85 -10.79
C GLY A 100 11.07 3.13 -10.55
N LEU A 101 10.88 3.92 -11.58
CA LEU A 101 10.16 5.19 -11.50
C LEU A 101 8.65 4.98 -11.29
N GLY A 102 8.08 3.98 -11.96
CA GLY A 102 6.66 3.64 -11.86
C GLY A 102 6.22 3.21 -10.46
N THR A 103 7.14 2.68 -9.64
CA THR A 103 6.91 2.37 -8.23
C THR A 103 7.27 3.54 -7.31
N ALA A 104 8.40 4.20 -7.55
CA ALA A 104 8.89 5.28 -6.69
C ALA A 104 7.93 6.48 -6.67
N LEU A 105 7.40 6.88 -7.83
CA LEU A 105 6.46 8.00 -7.96
C LEU A 105 5.20 7.82 -7.10
N PRO A 106 4.37 6.78 -7.30
CA PRO A 106 3.16 6.62 -6.51
C PRO A 106 3.43 6.44 -5.01
N LEU A 107 4.47 5.69 -4.63
CA LEU A 107 4.81 5.48 -3.23
C LEU A 107 5.27 6.78 -2.55
N GLY A 108 6.13 7.56 -3.22
CA GLY A 108 6.60 8.81 -2.68
C GLY A 108 5.50 9.86 -2.54
N PHE A 109 4.66 10.03 -3.57
CA PHE A 109 3.49 10.92 -3.47
C PHE A 109 2.49 10.45 -2.42
N THR A 110 2.21 9.15 -2.32
CA THR A 110 1.31 8.61 -1.29
C THR A 110 1.86 8.86 0.10
N ALA A 111 3.15 8.64 0.33
CA ALA A 111 3.79 8.91 1.62
C ALA A 111 3.74 10.41 1.97
N ALA A 112 4.06 11.29 1.03
CA ALA A 112 4.02 12.74 1.23
C ALA A 112 2.60 13.23 1.54
N LEU A 113 1.63 12.86 0.70
CA LEU A 113 0.24 13.27 0.84
C LEU A 113 -0.40 12.70 2.11
N SER A 114 -0.19 11.42 2.42
CA SER A 114 -0.77 10.81 3.62
C SER A 114 -0.24 11.46 4.90
N THR A 115 1.03 11.81 4.93
CA THR A 115 1.64 12.50 6.08
C THR A 115 1.03 13.89 6.32
N LEU A 116 0.70 14.62 5.26
CA LEU A 116 0.12 15.96 5.37
C LEU A 116 -1.41 15.94 5.55
N ILE A 117 -2.10 15.02 4.88
CA ILE A 117 -3.57 14.97 4.87
C ILE A 117 -4.13 14.31 6.13
N THR A 118 -3.48 13.28 6.67
CA THR A 118 -3.97 12.55 7.85
C THR A 118 -4.25 13.45 9.06
N PRO A 119 -3.36 14.38 9.47
CA PRO A 119 -3.64 15.31 10.57
C PRO A 119 -4.85 16.22 10.31
N VAL A 120 -5.13 16.56 9.05
CA VAL A 120 -6.30 17.36 8.68
C VAL A 120 -7.59 16.59 8.98
N PHE A 121 -7.69 15.34 8.53
CA PHE A 121 -8.86 14.49 8.80
C PHE A 121 -9.04 14.17 10.29
N GLN A 122 -7.95 14.13 11.06
CA GLN A 122 -8.00 13.92 12.51
C GLN A 122 -8.30 15.19 13.31
N GLY A 123 -8.45 16.36 12.66
CA GLY A 123 -8.62 17.65 13.34
C GLY A 123 -7.39 18.08 14.15
N LYS A 124 -6.21 17.52 13.85
CA LYS A 124 -4.95 17.76 14.59
C LYS A 124 -3.92 18.54 13.77
N PHE A 125 -4.33 19.17 12.69
CA PHE A 125 -3.41 19.83 11.76
C PHE A 125 -2.63 20.98 12.41
N SER A 126 -3.30 21.82 13.23
CA SER A 126 -2.60 22.91 13.94
C SER A 126 -1.56 22.38 14.92
N ALA A 127 -1.88 21.35 15.68
CA ALA A 127 -0.95 20.70 16.60
C ALA A 127 0.22 20.03 15.85
N PHE A 128 -0.03 19.48 14.67
CA PHE A 128 0.99 18.90 13.81
C PHE A 128 1.98 19.97 13.31
N VAL A 129 1.48 21.08 12.79
CA VAL A 129 2.30 22.18 12.27
C VAL A 129 3.09 22.89 13.39
N SER A 130 2.51 22.98 14.59
CA SER A 130 3.18 23.58 15.76
C SER A 130 4.15 22.64 16.48
N SER A 131 4.29 21.40 16.01
CA SER A 131 5.21 20.45 16.64
C SER A 131 6.67 20.74 16.27
N ASP A 132 7.59 20.55 17.22
CA ASP A 132 9.04 20.69 16.99
C ASP A 132 9.56 19.77 15.86
N LYS A 133 8.81 18.72 15.54
CA LYS A 133 9.15 17.73 14.51
C LYS A 133 8.63 18.08 13.12
N PHE A 134 7.77 19.10 12.99
CA PHE A 134 7.17 19.45 11.69
C PHE A 134 8.23 19.81 10.63
N GLY A 135 9.22 20.59 10.99
CA GLY A 135 10.32 20.94 10.08
C GLY A 135 11.10 19.73 9.58
N LEU A 136 11.35 18.75 10.46
CA LEU A 136 12.04 17.51 10.10
C LEU A 136 11.19 16.64 9.15
N VAL A 137 9.88 16.54 9.41
CA VAL A 137 8.93 15.82 8.55
C VAL A 137 8.87 16.48 7.16
N LEU A 138 8.76 17.80 7.11
CA LEU A 138 8.72 18.54 5.86
C LEU A 138 10.02 18.38 5.05
N ALA A 139 11.17 18.45 5.71
CA ALA A 139 12.47 18.20 5.08
C ALA A 139 12.55 16.78 4.50
N GLY A 140 12.07 15.77 5.23
CA GLY A 140 11.99 14.37 4.74
C GLY A 140 11.13 14.23 3.49
N ILE A 141 9.96 14.89 3.46
CA ILE A 141 9.07 14.91 2.29
C ILE A 141 9.78 15.56 1.09
N LEU A 142 10.42 16.71 1.28
CA LEU A 142 11.11 17.42 0.22
C LEU A 142 12.28 16.62 -0.34
N ILE A 143 13.06 15.95 0.51
CA ILE A 143 14.15 15.05 0.10
C ILE A 143 13.61 13.87 -0.71
N ALA A 144 12.52 13.26 -0.28
CA ALA A 144 11.89 12.14 -0.98
C ALA A 144 11.39 12.57 -2.38
N LEU A 145 10.70 13.73 -2.47
CA LEU A 145 10.22 14.26 -3.75
C LEU A 145 11.38 14.66 -4.68
N ALA A 146 12.46 15.24 -4.15
CA ALA A 146 13.66 15.54 -4.90
C ALA A 146 14.34 14.27 -5.43
N GLY A 147 14.43 13.21 -4.62
CA GLY A 147 14.95 11.90 -5.04
C GLY A 147 14.14 11.28 -6.18
N ILE A 148 12.81 11.38 -6.13
CA ILE A 148 11.92 10.93 -7.22
C ILE A 148 12.16 11.76 -8.49
N ALA A 149 12.29 13.08 -8.38
CA ALA A 149 12.54 13.94 -9.52
C ALA A 149 13.88 13.61 -10.19
N ILE A 150 14.93 13.36 -9.41
CA ILE A 150 16.25 12.95 -9.92
C ILE A 150 16.18 11.58 -10.60
N ALA A 151 15.44 10.63 -10.03
CA ALA A 151 15.29 9.30 -10.61
C ALA A 151 14.47 9.30 -11.92
N GLY A 152 13.65 10.33 -12.14
CA GLY A 152 12.83 10.50 -13.35
C GLY A 152 13.53 11.24 -14.49
N TYR A 153 14.71 11.81 -14.22
CA TYR A 153 15.50 12.55 -15.22
C TYR A 153 16.48 11.61 -15.92
#